data_482e468dbaf5d1142adab2665e746e92
#
_entry.id   482e468dbaf5d1142adab2665e746e92
#
_cell.length_a   1.000
_cell.length_b   1.000
_cell.length_c   1.000
_cell.angle_alpha   90.00
_cell.angle_beta   90.00
_cell.angle_gamma   90.00
#
_symmetry.space_group_name_H-M   'P 1'
#
loop_
_entity.id
_entity.type
_entity.pdbx_description
1 polymer ?
#
loop_
_entity_poly.entity_id
_entity_poly.type
_entity_poly.pdbx_seq_one_letter_code
_entity_poly.pdbx_strand_id
1 'polypeptide(L)'
;RELALTPITVVAAGAKAILDIPKTMEVLETYGVPVIAYGQDVMPAFWSTTSDIAAPLRSNSALEIAMALRYRQALGLSGGQLIANPVPADAQIPAKEIEPIILKALNEAKVDGISGKSVTPFLLKRIFELTKGKSLTTNISLIKNNAQLAAEIAIECHKLPKH
;
A
#
# COMPACT_ATOMS: atom_id res chain seq x y z
N ARG A 1 0.68 -9.13 -11.96
CA ARG A 1 0.79 -9.01 -13.44
C ARG A 1 0.07 -7.77 -13.96
N GLU A 2 -1.17 -7.50 -13.53
CA GLU A 2 -1.95 -6.36 -14.04
C GLU A 2 -1.19 -5.02 -13.94
N LEU A 3 -0.63 -4.72 -12.78
CA LEU A 3 0.14 -3.48 -12.59
C LEU A 3 1.41 -3.40 -13.46
N ALA A 4 1.99 -4.55 -13.84
CA ALA A 4 3.13 -4.59 -14.76
C ALA A 4 2.76 -4.32 -16.22
N LEU A 5 1.49 -4.49 -16.59
CA LEU A 5 1.00 -4.39 -17.98
C LEU A 5 0.16 -3.13 -18.19
N THR A 6 -0.50 -2.65 -17.16
CA THR A 6 -1.44 -1.52 -17.25
C THR A 6 -0.75 -0.23 -16.82
N PRO A 7 -0.69 0.81 -17.66
CA PRO A 7 -0.04 2.09 -17.38
C PRO A 7 -0.86 2.94 -16.39
N ILE A 8 -0.91 2.50 -15.14
CA ILE A 8 -1.70 3.13 -14.07
C ILE A 8 -0.83 3.42 -12.84
N THR A 9 -1.07 4.53 -12.16
CA THR A 9 -0.53 4.80 -10.83
C THR A 9 -1.53 4.33 -9.79
N VAL A 10 -1.12 3.39 -8.94
CA VAL A 10 -1.92 2.90 -7.81
C VAL A 10 -1.38 3.52 -6.53
N VAL A 11 -2.25 4.15 -5.73
CA VAL A 11 -1.92 4.67 -4.41
C VAL A 11 -2.55 3.77 -3.35
N ALA A 12 -1.72 3.21 -2.47
CA ALA A 12 -2.14 2.26 -1.44
C ALA A 12 -1.29 2.40 -0.17
N ALA A 13 -1.84 2.03 0.98
CA ALA A 13 -1.12 2.08 2.26
C ALA A 13 -0.14 0.90 2.47
N GLY A 14 0.46 0.41 1.40
CA GLY A 14 1.29 -0.79 1.40
C GLY A 14 0.49 -2.08 1.22
N ALA A 15 1.21 -3.22 1.24
CA ALA A 15 0.56 -4.52 1.27
C ALA A 15 -0.24 -4.68 2.58
N LYS A 16 -1.39 -5.37 2.52
CA LYS A 16 -2.14 -5.68 3.74
C LYS A 16 -1.20 -6.38 4.72
N ALA A 17 -1.22 -5.97 5.98
CA ALA A 17 -0.35 -6.53 7.04
C ALA A 17 -0.49 -8.05 7.27
N ILE A 18 -1.51 -8.67 6.68
CA ILE A 18 -1.72 -10.12 6.62
C ILE A 18 -0.94 -10.79 5.47
N LEU A 19 -0.34 -10.00 4.59
CA LEU A 19 0.49 -10.46 3.47
C LEU A 19 1.97 -10.30 3.83
N ASP A 20 2.78 -11.16 3.25
CA ASP A 20 4.23 -11.11 3.34
C ASP A 20 4.73 -9.92 2.51
N ILE A 21 5.08 -8.81 3.17
CA ILE A 21 5.54 -7.59 2.50
C ILE A 21 6.84 -7.87 1.71
N PRO A 22 7.88 -8.54 2.27
CA PRO A 22 9.09 -8.88 1.51
C PRO A 22 8.79 -9.61 0.20
N LYS A 23 8.01 -10.69 0.24
CA LYS A 23 7.63 -11.42 -0.98
C LYS A 23 6.83 -10.58 -1.96
N THR A 24 5.97 -9.70 -1.46
CA THR A 24 5.24 -8.76 -2.32
C THR A 24 6.20 -7.83 -3.06
N MET A 25 7.22 -7.32 -2.36
CA MET A 25 8.25 -6.45 -2.95
C MET A 25 9.06 -7.19 -4.01
N GLU A 26 9.53 -8.42 -3.73
CA GLU A 26 10.26 -9.27 -4.69
C GLU A 26 9.46 -9.53 -5.98
N VAL A 27 8.15 -9.77 -5.84
CA VAL A 27 7.26 -9.97 -6.99
C VAL A 27 7.12 -8.69 -7.82
N LEU A 28 6.97 -7.53 -7.17
CA LEU A 28 6.85 -6.24 -7.86
C LEU A 28 8.16 -5.89 -8.59
N GLU A 29 9.30 -6.11 -7.97
CA GLU A 29 10.62 -5.93 -8.55
C GLU A 29 10.84 -6.86 -9.77
N THR A 30 10.53 -8.15 -9.62
CA THR A 30 10.61 -9.15 -10.71
C THR A 30 9.79 -8.72 -11.93
N TYR A 31 8.65 -8.07 -11.73
CA TYR A 31 7.81 -7.55 -12.81
C TYR A 31 8.17 -6.13 -13.26
N GLY A 32 9.23 -5.54 -12.74
CA GLY A 32 9.66 -4.19 -13.10
C GLY A 32 8.67 -3.10 -12.71
N VAL A 33 7.86 -3.31 -11.66
CA VAL A 33 6.92 -2.32 -11.15
C VAL A 33 7.60 -1.41 -10.14
N PRO A 34 7.81 -0.12 -10.43
CA PRO A 34 8.36 0.81 -9.46
C PRO A 34 7.48 0.94 -8.23
N VAL A 35 8.09 0.88 -7.05
CA VAL A 35 7.44 1.11 -5.77
C VAL A 35 8.07 2.33 -5.11
N ILE A 36 7.25 3.35 -4.87
CA ILE A 36 7.66 4.65 -4.34
C ILE A 36 6.94 4.88 -3.00
N ALA A 37 7.68 4.96 -1.90
CA ALA A 37 7.11 5.37 -0.62
C ALA A 37 6.95 6.89 -0.58
N TYR A 38 5.78 7.33 -0.12
CA TYR A 38 5.47 8.76 -0.02
C TYR A 38 5.89 9.29 1.35
N GLY A 39 6.80 10.28 1.34
CA GLY A 39 7.23 11.00 2.53
C GLY A 39 8.17 10.25 3.49
N GLN A 40 8.56 9.01 3.19
CA GLN A 40 9.38 8.20 4.10
C GLN A 40 10.29 7.20 3.37
N ASP A 41 11.30 6.67 4.08
CA ASP A 41 12.32 5.76 3.52
C ASP A 41 12.00 4.27 3.77
N VAL A 42 10.87 3.98 4.41
CA VAL A 42 10.44 2.61 4.72
C VAL A 42 9.04 2.33 4.15
N MET A 43 8.74 1.07 3.92
CA MET A 43 7.42 0.67 3.46
C MET A 43 6.37 0.81 4.57
N PRO A 44 5.18 1.36 4.28
CA PRO A 44 4.07 1.32 5.23
C PRO A 44 3.51 -0.11 5.35
N ALA A 45 2.97 -0.42 6.52
CA ALA A 45 2.41 -1.73 6.86
C ALA A 45 0.88 -1.69 7.05
N PHE A 46 0.17 -1.06 6.14
CA PHE A 46 -1.28 -0.94 6.06
C PHE A 46 -1.90 -0.20 7.27
N TRP A 47 -2.00 -0.81 8.45
CA TRP A 47 -2.51 -0.16 9.67
C TRP A 47 -1.45 0.65 10.42
N SER A 48 -0.17 0.40 10.14
CA SER A 48 0.96 1.11 10.74
C SER A 48 1.65 1.98 9.69
N THR A 49 2.17 3.13 10.11
CA THR A 49 2.90 4.04 9.21
C THR A 49 4.19 3.44 8.69
N THR A 50 4.85 2.60 9.48
CA THR A 50 6.17 2.05 9.18
C THR A 50 6.22 0.53 9.28
N SER A 51 7.19 -0.06 8.59
CA SER A 51 7.68 -1.43 8.75
C SER A 51 9.21 -1.41 8.81
N ASP A 52 9.83 -2.57 9.03
CA ASP A 52 11.30 -2.75 9.01
C ASP A 52 11.85 -2.90 7.58
N ILE A 53 11.04 -2.66 6.55
CA ILE A 53 11.41 -2.87 5.16
C ILE A 53 11.72 -1.54 4.51
N ALA A 54 12.95 -1.37 4.02
CA ALA A 54 13.36 -0.20 3.26
C ALA A 54 12.52 -0.05 1.97
N ALA A 55 12.13 1.17 1.67
CA ALA A 55 11.49 1.47 0.39
C ALA A 55 12.52 1.55 -0.74
N PRO A 56 12.24 0.97 -1.92
CA PRO A 56 13.16 1.07 -3.06
C PRO A 56 13.35 2.50 -3.54
N LEU A 57 12.28 3.28 -3.54
CA LEU A 57 12.25 4.68 -3.96
C LEU A 57 11.43 5.50 -2.97
N ARG A 58 11.76 6.78 -2.86
CA ARG A 58 11.02 7.77 -2.07
C ARG A 58 10.64 8.97 -2.93
N SER A 59 9.48 9.54 -2.68
CA SER A 59 9.09 10.86 -3.17
C SER A 59 8.39 11.65 -2.07
N ASN A 60 8.57 12.96 -2.08
CA ASN A 60 7.97 13.86 -1.10
C ASN A 60 6.86 14.74 -1.71
N SER A 61 6.59 14.63 -3.01
CA SER A 61 5.58 15.45 -3.66
C SER A 61 4.82 14.72 -4.76
N ALA A 62 3.55 15.10 -4.92
CA ALA A 62 2.71 14.61 -6.00
C ALA A 62 3.29 14.97 -7.38
N LEU A 63 3.95 16.14 -7.49
CA LEU A 63 4.60 16.59 -8.73
C LEU A 63 5.74 15.67 -9.15
N GLU A 64 6.63 15.26 -8.23
CA GLU A 64 7.72 14.30 -8.53
C GLU A 64 7.17 12.98 -9.06
N ILE A 65 6.10 12.47 -8.45
CA ILE A 65 5.44 11.24 -8.89
C ILE A 65 4.83 11.41 -10.28
N ALA A 66 4.18 12.54 -10.54
CA ALA A 66 3.61 12.88 -11.83
C ALA A 66 4.68 13.00 -12.92
N MET A 67 5.82 13.63 -12.60
CA MET A 67 6.98 13.75 -13.51
C MET A 67 7.57 12.37 -13.82
N ALA A 68 7.76 11.51 -12.81
CA ALA A 68 8.24 10.15 -13.00
C ALA A 68 7.33 9.35 -13.97
N LEU A 69 6.00 9.48 -13.80
CA LEU A 69 5.04 8.85 -14.72
C LEU A 69 5.18 9.39 -16.15
N ARG A 70 5.31 10.70 -16.33
CA ARG A 70 5.48 11.33 -17.66
C ARG A 70 6.79 10.89 -18.34
N TYR A 71 7.90 10.87 -17.61
CA TYR A 71 9.17 10.39 -18.17
C TYR A 71 9.10 8.91 -18.57
N ARG A 72 8.46 8.06 -17.76
CA ARG A 72 8.24 6.66 -18.13
C ARG A 72 7.44 6.53 -19.43
N GLN A 73 6.38 7.33 -19.60
CA GLN A 73 5.58 7.36 -20.83
C GLN A 73 6.39 7.83 -22.03
N ALA A 74 7.17 8.92 -21.89
CA ALA A 74 8.03 9.44 -22.93
C ALA A 74 9.13 8.46 -23.38
N LEU A 75 9.64 7.63 -22.45
CA LEU A 75 10.61 6.58 -22.72
C LEU A 75 9.96 5.28 -23.27
N GLY A 76 8.64 5.23 -23.44
CA GLY A 76 7.94 4.05 -23.92
C GLY A 76 7.93 2.89 -22.92
N LEU A 77 8.19 3.14 -21.64
CA LEU A 77 8.15 2.11 -20.60
C LEU A 77 6.70 1.73 -20.29
N SER A 78 6.38 0.46 -20.49
CA SER A 78 5.05 -0.09 -20.20
C SER A 78 4.83 -0.27 -18.70
N GLY A 79 3.57 -0.55 -18.34
CA GLY A 79 3.16 -0.84 -16.97
C GLY A 79 2.97 0.39 -16.09
N GLY A 80 2.48 0.13 -14.89
CA GLY A 80 2.17 1.12 -13.88
C GLY A 80 3.24 1.26 -12.82
N GLN A 81 2.89 1.96 -11.74
CA GLN A 81 3.71 2.16 -10.56
C GLN A 81 2.85 2.10 -9.30
N LEU A 82 3.46 1.73 -8.18
CA LEU A 82 2.82 1.68 -6.88
C LEU A 82 3.36 2.81 -6.00
N ILE A 83 2.45 3.64 -5.49
CA ILE A 83 2.76 4.65 -4.48
C ILE A 83 2.31 4.11 -3.13
N ALA A 84 3.27 3.82 -2.27
CA ALA A 84 3.04 3.36 -0.92
C ALA A 84 2.86 4.58 0.00
N ASN A 85 1.60 4.93 0.25
CA ASN A 85 1.20 6.10 1.04
C ASN A 85 0.87 5.66 2.47
N PRO A 86 1.60 6.07 3.51
CA PRO A 86 1.34 5.64 4.87
C PRO A 86 -0.03 6.11 5.36
N VAL A 87 -0.65 5.34 6.24
CA VAL A 87 -1.83 5.77 6.98
C VAL A 87 -1.50 7.05 7.76
N PRO A 88 -2.44 8.02 7.93
CA PRO A 88 -2.20 9.19 8.77
C PRO A 88 -1.76 8.81 10.18
N ALA A 89 -0.75 9.53 10.71
CA ALA A 89 -0.11 9.19 11.98
C ALA A 89 -1.08 9.16 13.18
N ASP A 90 -2.09 10.03 13.16
CA ASP A 90 -3.15 10.11 14.18
C ASP A 90 -4.18 8.97 14.08
N ALA A 91 -4.27 8.32 12.92
CA ALA A 91 -5.21 7.23 12.65
C ALA A 91 -4.56 5.83 12.65
N GLN A 92 -3.23 5.75 12.80
CA GLN A 92 -2.54 4.47 12.77
C GLN A 92 -2.84 3.57 13.99
N ILE A 93 -2.63 2.28 13.82
CA ILE A 93 -2.45 1.33 14.91
C ILE A 93 -0.96 0.98 14.93
N PRO A 94 -0.22 1.31 16.00
CA PRO A 94 1.19 0.99 16.08
C PRO A 94 1.49 -0.49 15.83
N ALA A 95 2.61 -0.80 15.16
CA ALA A 95 2.99 -2.18 14.82
C ALA A 95 2.97 -3.08 16.06
N LYS A 96 3.51 -2.62 17.18
CA LYS A 96 3.53 -3.35 18.45
C LYS A 96 2.13 -3.75 18.98
N GLU A 97 1.08 -2.98 18.63
CA GLU A 97 -0.30 -3.29 19.02
C GLU A 97 -0.95 -4.23 18.03
N ILE A 98 -0.75 -4.02 16.72
CA ILE A 98 -1.50 -4.74 15.69
C ILE A 98 -0.88 -6.11 15.35
N GLU A 99 0.44 -6.27 15.39
CA GLU A 99 1.12 -7.52 15.05
C GLU A 99 0.67 -8.72 15.89
N PRO A 100 0.57 -8.64 17.23
CA PRO A 100 0.06 -9.75 18.03
C PRO A 100 -1.39 -10.12 17.67
N ILE A 101 -2.21 -9.13 17.31
CA ILE A 101 -3.60 -9.33 16.89
C ILE A 101 -3.67 -10.04 15.54
N ILE A 102 -2.81 -9.63 14.59
CA ILE A 102 -2.72 -10.29 13.27
C ILE A 102 -2.27 -11.75 13.44
N LEU A 103 -1.22 -12.00 14.22
CA LEU A 103 -0.72 -13.35 14.48
C LEU A 103 -1.80 -14.23 15.12
N LYS A 104 -2.56 -13.70 16.08
CA LYS A 104 -3.68 -14.41 16.69
C LYS A 104 -4.74 -14.76 15.66
N ALA A 105 -5.18 -13.80 14.84
CA ALA A 105 -6.18 -14.03 13.80
C ALA A 105 -5.72 -15.05 12.74
N LEU A 106 -4.45 -15.01 12.34
CA LEU A 106 -3.84 -15.98 11.42
C LEU A 106 -3.83 -17.39 12.01
N ASN A 107 -3.48 -17.52 13.29
CA ASN A 107 -3.48 -18.82 13.94
C ASN A 107 -4.91 -19.39 14.06
N GLU A 108 -5.89 -18.58 14.43
CA GLU A 108 -7.30 -18.96 14.46
C GLU A 108 -7.78 -19.42 13.08
N ALA A 109 -7.47 -18.68 12.01
CA ALA A 109 -7.80 -19.08 10.65
C ALA A 109 -7.21 -20.45 10.27
N LYS A 110 -5.97 -20.73 10.71
CA LYS A 110 -5.31 -22.02 10.47
C LYS A 110 -5.99 -23.16 11.24
N VAL A 111 -6.34 -22.93 12.50
CA VAL A 111 -7.04 -23.93 13.36
C VAL A 111 -8.41 -24.25 12.77
N ASP A 112 -9.14 -23.22 12.31
CA ASP A 112 -10.47 -23.37 11.73
C ASP A 112 -10.45 -23.89 10.27
N GLY A 113 -9.27 -24.20 9.71
CA GLY A 113 -9.12 -24.71 8.35
C GLY A 113 -9.51 -23.69 7.25
N ILE A 114 -9.54 -22.40 7.56
CA ILE A 114 -9.88 -21.35 6.60
C ILE A 114 -8.79 -21.24 5.55
N SER A 115 -9.15 -21.35 4.27
CA SER A 115 -8.19 -21.33 3.15
C SER A 115 -8.70 -20.56 1.94
N GLY A 116 -7.79 -20.28 1.00
CA GLY A 116 -8.11 -19.66 -0.28
C GLY A 116 -8.74 -18.27 -0.13
N LYS A 117 -9.83 -18.04 -0.87
CA LYS A 117 -10.50 -16.73 -0.92
C LYS A 117 -11.17 -16.31 0.40
N SER A 118 -11.43 -17.27 1.30
CA SER A 118 -12.08 -17.02 2.59
C SER A 118 -11.15 -16.44 3.65
N VAL A 119 -9.84 -16.55 3.47
CA VAL A 119 -8.83 -16.09 4.46
C VAL A 119 -8.93 -14.58 4.69
N THR A 120 -8.91 -13.78 3.64
CA THR A 120 -8.94 -12.32 3.79
C THR A 120 -10.21 -11.80 4.47
N PRO A 121 -11.42 -12.18 4.08
CA PRO A 121 -12.64 -11.76 4.79
C PRO A 121 -12.65 -12.19 6.27
N PHE A 122 -12.23 -13.42 6.56
CA PHE A 122 -12.12 -13.91 7.94
C PHE A 122 -11.17 -13.04 8.77
N LEU A 123 -9.94 -12.82 8.28
CA LEU A 123 -8.93 -12.04 9.00
C LEU A 123 -9.40 -10.60 9.25
N LEU A 124 -9.99 -9.94 8.24
CA LEU A 124 -10.48 -8.57 8.41
C LEU A 124 -11.58 -8.49 9.47
N LYS A 125 -12.53 -9.46 9.47
CA LYS A 125 -13.58 -9.54 10.48
C LYS A 125 -12.98 -9.77 11.86
N ARG A 126 -12.06 -10.74 11.98
CA ARG A 126 -11.48 -11.12 13.26
C ARG A 126 -10.61 -10.01 13.85
N ILE A 127 -9.82 -9.34 13.03
CA ILE A 127 -9.02 -8.18 13.46
C ILE A 127 -9.94 -7.01 13.87
N PHE A 128 -11.04 -6.78 13.17
CA PHE A 128 -12.05 -5.80 13.57
C PHE A 128 -12.58 -6.09 14.99
N GLU A 129 -12.96 -7.33 15.28
CA GLU A 129 -13.44 -7.74 16.59
C GLU A 129 -12.36 -7.55 17.68
N LEU A 130 -11.14 -8.03 17.44
CA LEU A 130 -10.02 -7.96 18.38
C LEU A 130 -9.56 -6.51 18.64
N THR A 131 -9.68 -5.63 17.67
CA THR A 131 -9.36 -4.19 17.81
C THR A 131 -10.53 -3.34 18.27
N LYS A 132 -11.67 -3.96 18.59
CA LYS A 132 -12.91 -3.26 18.99
C LYS A 132 -13.31 -2.17 17.98
N GLY A 133 -13.16 -2.47 16.69
CA GLY A 133 -13.51 -1.57 15.59
C GLY A 133 -12.42 -0.60 15.15
N LYS A 134 -11.32 -0.44 15.89
CA LYS A 134 -10.23 0.52 15.58
C LYS A 134 -9.65 0.27 14.18
N SER A 135 -9.48 -1.00 13.78
CA SER A 135 -8.96 -1.35 12.45
C SER A 135 -9.82 -0.84 11.29
N LEU A 136 -11.15 -0.76 11.46
CA LEU A 136 -12.05 -0.21 10.44
C LEU A 136 -11.89 1.31 10.34
N THR A 137 -11.84 2.01 11.48
CA THR A 137 -11.62 3.47 11.51
C THR A 137 -10.30 3.83 10.81
N THR A 138 -9.22 3.12 11.13
CA THR A 138 -7.92 3.27 10.46
C THR A 138 -8.02 2.99 8.96
N ASN A 139 -8.74 1.94 8.56
CA ASN A 139 -8.93 1.60 7.14
C ASN A 139 -9.69 2.70 6.38
N ILE A 140 -10.70 3.30 6.98
CA ILE A 140 -11.42 4.45 6.38
C ILE A 140 -10.46 5.64 6.20
N SER A 141 -9.64 5.94 7.20
CA SER A 141 -8.67 7.03 7.14
C SER A 141 -7.61 6.80 6.05
N LEU A 142 -7.04 5.60 5.94
CA LEU A 142 -6.06 5.29 4.91
C LEU A 142 -6.65 5.38 3.49
N ILE A 143 -7.89 4.91 3.29
CA ILE A 143 -8.54 5.00 1.98
C ILE A 143 -8.76 6.46 1.57
N LYS A 144 -9.23 7.31 2.49
CA LYS A 144 -9.40 8.74 2.24
C LYS A 144 -8.06 9.42 1.90
N ASN A 145 -7.01 9.13 2.67
CA ASN A 145 -5.67 9.66 2.44
C ASN A 145 -5.10 9.21 1.08
N ASN A 146 -5.30 7.95 0.71
CA ASN A 146 -4.88 7.45 -0.60
C ASN A 146 -5.63 8.11 -1.76
N ALA A 147 -6.94 8.31 -1.61
CA ALA A 147 -7.75 8.98 -2.62
C ALA A 147 -7.35 10.46 -2.80
N GLN A 148 -7.03 11.14 -1.70
CA GLN A 148 -6.53 12.52 -1.73
C GLN A 148 -5.20 12.61 -2.49
N LEU A 149 -4.20 11.81 -2.12
CA LEU A 149 -2.91 11.81 -2.81
C LEU A 149 -3.05 11.41 -4.29
N ALA A 150 -3.91 10.44 -4.61
CA ALA A 150 -4.17 10.05 -6.00
C ALA A 150 -4.75 11.21 -6.82
N ALA A 151 -5.66 12.00 -6.23
CA ALA A 151 -6.22 13.19 -6.87
C ALA A 151 -5.15 14.28 -7.07
N GLU A 152 -4.29 14.52 -6.07
CA GLU A 152 -3.17 15.46 -6.18
C GLU A 152 -2.21 15.07 -7.31
N ILE A 153 -1.82 13.80 -7.39
CA ILE A 153 -0.98 13.28 -8.49
C ILE A 153 -1.67 13.47 -9.85
N ALA A 154 -2.96 13.19 -9.95
CA ALA A 154 -3.71 13.37 -11.20
C ALA A 154 -3.77 14.83 -11.64
N ILE A 155 -3.96 15.76 -10.71
CA ILE A 155 -3.93 17.21 -10.96
C ILE A 155 -2.55 17.61 -11.49
N GLU A 156 -1.47 17.19 -10.85
CA GLU A 156 -0.10 17.50 -11.31
C GLU A 156 0.19 16.87 -12.67
N CYS A 157 -0.23 15.64 -12.93
CA CYS A 157 -0.15 15.02 -14.26
C CYS A 157 -0.86 15.84 -15.33
N HIS A 158 -2.02 16.43 -15.01
CA HIS A 158 -2.77 17.25 -15.97
C HIS A 158 -2.05 18.57 -16.33
N LYS A 159 -1.32 19.16 -15.39
CA LYS A 159 -0.55 20.41 -15.60
C LYS A 159 0.71 20.19 -16.43
N LEU A 160 1.26 18.99 -16.43
CA LEU A 160 2.48 18.67 -17.19
C LEU A 160 2.20 18.55 -18.69
N PRO A 161 3.16 18.95 -19.57
CA PRO A 161 3.02 18.79 -21.01
C PRO A 161 2.75 17.33 -21.39
N LYS A 162 1.89 17.13 -22.38
CA LYS A 162 1.72 15.83 -23.05
C LYS A 162 2.83 15.73 -24.10
N HIS A 163 3.74 14.80 -23.91
CA HIS A 163 4.75 14.45 -24.91
C HIS A 163 4.16 13.50 -25.93
#